data_f1f81afc6ac2d0e789b31f09e2a5e962
#
_entry.id   f1f81afc6ac2d0e789b31f09e2a5e962
#
_cell.length_a   1.000
_cell.length_b   1.000
_cell.length_c   1.000
_cell.angle_alpha   90.00
_cell.angle_beta   90.00
_cell.angle_gamma   90.00
#
_symmetry.space_group_name_H-M   'P 1'
#
loop_
_entity.id
_entity.type
_entity.pdbx_description
1 polymer ?
#
loop_
_entity_poly.entity_id
_entity_poly.type
_entity_poly.pdbx_seq_one_letter_code
_entity_poly.pdbx_strand_id
1 'polypeptide(L)'
;MRITRTVAGRSRRVAVLATTGLTASALLLTGCSSDDSDSNESSDANGKITLTVADFGQFGYKEAGLFEKYHELHPNITVKEDTTADEKVYYPKLLQQLNSGSGLADVQGLEVGRIKELVDTKADQFADLSKVIDVNEFVSWKEKQATTPDGKVIGAGTDIGPMSLCYNTELFKKAGLPTDRKEVAAKISGGWEDYLKLGEEYKKKAPKGTYFMDSASAMFNAVVSSNAKQYYDESGKPIYKDSPSVQQGWNLAAEAADKKLTQGLAQFSDPWKAALRKSTMATVVCPAWMAGQISVNAGDANKGKWDITTAPGATAANWGGSFLGVPKSGKHVEEATKLVKWLTAPEQQAAVFKAIGSFPSNKGAYDLPDVKNATLPYFNDAPIGQIYADEAKSIPEAILGPKDAAIKDTISTQINNMEQRGTAPDDAWEAATKAIDKVIG
;
A
#
# COMPACT_ATOMS: atom_id res chain seq x y z
N MET A 1 -38.35 32.06 37.82
CA MET A 1 -37.60 32.43 39.04
C MET A 1 -36.16 32.64 38.61
N ARG A 2 -35.73 33.89 38.59
CA ARG A 2 -34.40 34.37 38.22
C ARG A 2 -33.41 34.02 39.35
N ILE A 3 -32.17 33.61 39.06
CA ILE A 3 -30.98 34.08 39.78
C ILE A 3 -29.79 34.06 38.81
N THR A 4 -29.36 35.27 38.48
CA THR A 4 -28.07 35.65 37.89
C THR A 4 -27.01 35.68 38.98
N ARG A 5 -25.79 35.21 38.70
CA ARG A 5 -24.59 35.64 39.44
C ARG A 5 -23.40 35.82 38.46
N THR A 6 -23.13 37.08 38.23
CA THR A 6 -21.90 37.67 37.71
C THR A 6 -20.83 37.67 38.82
N VAL A 7 -19.59 37.31 38.47
CA VAL A 7 -18.40 37.73 39.24
C VAL A 7 -17.32 38.14 38.24
N ALA A 8 -16.90 39.37 38.42
CA ALA A 8 -15.90 40.10 37.66
C ALA A 8 -14.49 39.94 38.25
N GLY A 9 -13.47 39.98 37.38
CA GLY A 9 -12.30 40.82 37.56
C GLY A 9 -11.11 40.29 38.34
N ARG A 10 -9.95 40.18 37.64
CA ARG A 10 -8.77 41.01 37.96
C ARG A 10 -7.59 40.66 37.02
N SER A 11 -7.27 41.61 36.19
CA SER A 11 -6.02 41.77 35.49
C SER A 11 -4.85 42.05 36.48
N ARG A 12 -3.74 41.33 36.33
CA ARG A 12 -2.44 41.79 36.85
C ARG A 12 -1.44 41.88 35.70
N ARG A 13 -1.11 43.11 35.35
CA ARG A 13 0.04 43.49 34.54
C ARG A 13 1.28 43.37 35.43
N VAL A 14 2.29 42.69 34.97
CA VAL A 14 3.65 42.78 35.55
C VAL A 14 4.54 43.32 34.43
N ALA A 15 5.11 44.47 34.68
CA ALA A 15 6.17 45.07 33.89
C ALA A 15 7.50 44.49 34.37
N VAL A 16 8.41 44.13 33.44
CA VAL A 16 9.81 43.84 33.76
C VAL A 16 10.70 44.72 32.87
N LEU A 17 11.58 45.40 33.57
CA LEU A 17 12.56 46.35 33.09
C LEU A 17 13.64 45.70 32.23
N ALA A 18 14.09 46.46 31.26
CA ALA A 18 15.29 46.22 30.48
C ALA A 18 16.57 46.60 31.32
N THR A 19 17.59 45.75 31.21
CA THR A 19 18.95 46.15 31.51
C THR A 19 19.87 45.72 30.38
N THR A 20 20.42 46.74 29.75
CA THR A 20 21.50 46.71 28.75
C THR A 20 22.84 46.35 29.41
N GLY A 21 23.57 45.44 28.79
CA GLY A 21 24.96 45.16 29.07
C GLY A 21 25.76 44.97 27.78
N LEU A 22 26.45 46.01 27.33
CA LEU A 22 27.50 45.96 26.30
C LEU A 22 28.77 45.31 26.86
N THR A 23 29.32 44.31 26.15
CA THR A 23 30.74 44.04 26.15
C THR A 23 31.23 43.71 24.74
N ALA A 24 32.08 44.55 24.26
CA ALA A 24 32.82 44.39 23.04
C ALA A 24 34.12 43.57 23.31
N SER A 25 34.47 42.64 22.40
CA SER A 25 35.87 42.21 22.23
C SER A 25 36.07 41.64 20.82
N ALA A 26 36.69 42.39 20.03
CA ALA A 26 37.89 42.23 19.20
C ALA A 26 37.99 41.06 18.23
N LEU A 27 38.06 41.46 16.99
CA LEU A 27 38.47 40.75 15.76
C LEU A 27 39.88 40.15 15.87
N LEU A 28 40.06 38.94 15.31
CA LEU A 28 41.28 38.56 14.62
C LEU A 28 40.90 37.88 13.30
N LEU A 29 41.19 38.60 12.22
CA LEU A 29 41.20 38.13 10.85
C LEU A 29 42.50 37.36 10.60
N THR A 30 42.43 36.11 10.15
CA THR A 30 43.47 35.56 9.29
C THR A 30 42.77 34.84 8.12
N GLY A 31 42.89 35.40 6.94
CA GLY A 31 42.53 34.77 5.71
C GLY A 31 43.61 33.81 5.24
N CYS A 32 43.17 32.74 4.57
CA CYS A 32 43.91 32.16 3.45
C CYS A 32 42.91 31.50 2.52
N SER A 33 42.95 31.91 1.31
CA SER A 33 42.26 31.35 0.16
C SER A 33 42.89 30.03 -0.25
N SER A 34 42.07 29.06 -0.63
CA SER A 34 42.35 28.19 -1.77
C SER A 34 41.03 27.52 -2.19
N ASP A 35 40.70 27.67 -3.44
CA ASP A 35 39.71 26.87 -4.13
C ASP A 35 40.00 25.39 -3.96
N ASP A 36 38.97 24.65 -3.53
CA ASP A 36 38.76 23.29 -3.98
C ASP A 36 37.28 22.95 -3.77
N SER A 37 36.64 22.64 -4.88
CA SER A 37 35.30 22.12 -4.97
C SER A 37 35.30 20.69 -4.44
N ASP A 38 34.98 20.49 -3.16
CA ASP A 38 34.70 19.18 -2.62
C ASP A 38 33.25 19.13 -2.09
N SER A 39 32.54 18.20 -2.69
CA SER A 39 31.20 17.75 -2.29
C SER A 39 31.21 17.31 -0.83
N ASN A 40 30.67 18.15 0.05
CA ASN A 40 30.60 17.89 1.50
C ASN A 40 29.60 16.74 1.78
N GLU A 41 30.12 15.53 1.88
CA GLU A 41 29.45 14.41 2.52
C GLU A 41 29.26 14.76 4.01
N SER A 42 28.02 14.90 4.45
CA SER A 42 27.70 15.18 5.87
C SER A 42 27.67 13.88 6.68
N SER A 43 28.82 13.25 6.87
CA SER A 43 29.00 12.27 7.92
C SER A 43 29.17 13.01 9.27
N ASP A 44 28.60 12.45 10.35
CA ASP A 44 28.96 12.89 11.70
C ASP A 44 30.48 12.80 11.87
N ALA A 45 31.05 13.55 12.83
CA ALA A 45 32.51 13.62 13.10
C ALA A 45 33.21 12.25 13.29
N ASN A 46 32.45 11.14 13.30
CA ASN A 46 32.92 9.77 13.42
C ASN A 46 32.65 8.91 12.16
N GLY A 47 32.28 9.48 11.03
CA GLY A 47 31.97 8.73 9.81
C GLY A 47 30.70 7.88 9.87
N LYS A 48 29.81 8.11 10.87
CA LYS A 48 28.54 7.41 11.01
C LYS A 48 27.46 8.10 10.17
N ILE A 49 26.68 7.27 9.46
CA ILE A 49 25.57 7.70 8.61
C ILE A 49 24.27 7.17 9.18
N THR A 50 23.23 7.98 9.24
CA THR A 50 21.86 7.55 9.49
C THR A 50 21.07 7.73 8.20
N LEU A 51 20.64 6.61 7.59
CA LEU A 51 19.70 6.62 6.48
C LEU A 51 18.28 6.57 7.00
N THR A 52 17.39 7.35 6.39
CA THR A 52 15.96 7.38 6.69
C THR A 52 15.18 6.73 5.57
N VAL A 53 14.24 5.87 5.92
CA VAL A 53 13.28 5.25 4.99
C VAL A 53 11.90 5.72 5.39
N ALA A 54 11.21 6.44 4.52
CA ALA A 54 9.81 6.81 4.71
C ALA A 54 8.92 5.94 3.82
N ASP A 55 7.94 5.32 4.42
CA ASP A 55 7.03 4.40 3.74
C ASP A 55 5.59 4.48 4.30
N PHE A 56 4.73 3.57 3.84
CA PHE A 56 3.33 3.50 4.26
C PHE A 56 2.87 2.06 4.47
N GLY A 57 1.87 1.90 5.31
CA GLY A 57 1.28 0.58 5.57
C GLY A 57 2.27 -0.37 6.25
N GLN A 58 2.75 -1.38 5.53
CA GLN A 58 3.69 -2.36 6.06
C GLN A 58 4.58 -2.90 4.93
N PHE A 59 5.83 -2.43 4.87
CA PHE A 59 6.82 -2.92 3.91
C PHE A 59 7.52 -4.20 4.38
N GLY A 60 7.57 -4.43 5.69
CA GLY A 60 8.05 -5.68 6.27
C GLY A 60 9.55 -5.78 6.50
N TYR A 61 10.31 -4.74 6.24
CA TYR A 61 11.76 -4.76 6.41
C TYR A 61 12.16 -4.93 7.88
N LYS A 62 11.45 -4.25 8.78
CA LYS A 62 11.65 -4.37 10.23
C LYS A 62 11.25 -5.75 10.74
N GLU A 63 10.08 -6.26 10.31
CA GLU A 63 9.59 -7.58 10.70
C GLU A 63 10.52 -8.71 10.22
N ALA A 64 11.21 -8.50 9.09
CA ALA A 64 12.21 -9.42 8.56
C ALA A 64 13.62 -9.21 9.16
N GLY A 65 13.80 -8.24 10.08
CA GLY A 65 15.10 -7.93 10.71
C GLY A 65 16.15 -7.39 9.74
N LEU A 66 15.71 -6.78 8.61
CA LEU A 66 16.64 -6.42 7.54
C LEU A 66 17.46 -5.16 7.87
N PHE A 67 16.92 -4.22 8.63
CA PHE A 67 17.68 -3.02 9.00
C PHE A 67 18.82 -3.33 9.96
N GLU A 68 18.60 -4.23 10.90
CA GLU A 68 19.64 -4.76 11.80
C GLU A 68 20.70 -5.52 11.02
N LYS A 69 20.28 -6.39 10.08
CA LYS A 69 21.19 -7.13 9.22
C LYS A 69 22.02 -6.22 8.31
N TYR A 70 21.42 -5.13 7.79
CA TYR A 70 22.15 -4.13 7.01
C TYR A 70 23.20 -3.42 7.86
N HIS A 71 22.87 -3.07 9.11
CA HIS A 71 23.81 -2.47 10.06
C HIS A 71 24.98 -3.42 10.40
N GLU A 72 24.71 -4.73 10.56
CA GLU A 72 25.79 -5.72 10.78
C GLU A 72 26.77 -5.78 9.59
N LEU A 73 26.27 -5.66 8.35
CA LEU A 73 27.08 -5.62 7.14
C LEU A 73 27.80 -4.28 6.94
N HIS A 74 27.22 -3.19 7.44
CA HIS A 74 27.70 -1.81 7.32
C HIS A 74 27.67 -1.11 8.69
N PRO A 75 28.63 -1.38 9.61
CA PRO A 75 28.56 -0.90 11.01
C PRO A 75 28.56 0.63 11.17
N ASN A 76 28.96 1.36 10.16
CA ASN A 76 28.88 2.82 10.11
C ASN A 76 27.52 3.34 9.66
N ILE A 77 26.60 2.49 9.19
CA ILE A 77 25.26 2.89 8.70
C ILE A 77 24.19 2.39 9.67
N THR A 78 23.30 3.27 10.08
CA THR A 78 22.07 2.94 10.80
C THR A 78 20.88 3.31 9.95
N VAL A 79 19.89 2.43 9.81
CA VAL A 79 18.66 2.71 9.07
C VAL A 79 17.53 3.01 10.05
N LYS A 80 16.79 4.10 9.83
CA LYS A 80 15.58 4.48 10.58
C LYS A 80 14.38 4.52 9.64
N GLU A 81 13.33 3.82 10.01
CA GLU A 81 12.06 3.77 9.30
C GLU A 81 11.06 4.76 9.91
N ASP A 82 10.34 5.50 9.04
CA ASP A 82 9.23 6.40 9.38
C ASP A 82 8.00 5.96 8.60
N THR A 83 7.20 5.07 9.17
CA THR A 83 6.03 4.49 8.53
C THR A 83 4.77 5.30 8.80
N THR A 84 4.09 5.74 7.74
CA THR A 84 2.74 6.31 7.81
C THR A 84 1.71 5.20 7.61
N ALA A 85 0.76 5.07 8.52
CA ALA A 85 -0.19 3.94 8.52
C ALA A 85 -1.08 3.85 7.27
N ASP A 86 -1.36 4.97 6.61
CA ASP A 86 -2.26 5.05 5.44
C ASP A 86 -1.57 5.80 4.29
N GLU A 87 -1.51 5.19 3.12
CA GLU A 87 -0.97 5.78 1.89
C GLU A 87 -1.65 7.11 1.53
N LYS A 88 -2.95 7.23 1.77
CA LYS A 88 -3.72 8.46 1.51
C LYS A 88 -3.26 9.65 2.34
N VAL A 89 -2.61 9.40 3.47
CA VAL A 89 -1.96 10.44 4.31
C VAL A 89 -0.52 10.65 3.88
N TYR A 90 0.18 9.59 3.53
CA TYR A 90 1.58 9.60 3.11
C TYR A 90 1.79 10.36 1.79
N TYR A 91 1.01 10.04 0.75
CA TYR A 91 1.27 10.56 -0.60
C TYR A 91 1.15 12.09 -0.74
N PRO A 92 0.13 12.77 -0.18
CA PRO A 92 0.09 14.22 -0.19
C PRO A 92 1.29 14.88 0.48
N LYS A 93 1.80 14.28 1.59
CA LYS A 93 3.01 14.74 2.28
C LYS A 93 4.23 14.57 1.37
N LEU A 94 4.38 13.41 0.72
CA LEU A 94 5.45 13.15 -0.24
C LEU A 94 5.44 14.18 -1.38
N LEU A 95 4.28 14.46 -1.99
CA LEU A 95 4.17 15.46 -3.05
C LEU A 95 4.53 16.87 -2.57
N GLN A 96 4.11 17.25 -1.36
CA GLN A 96 4.47 18.53 -0.77
C GLN A 96 6.00 18.63 -0.57
N GLN A 97 6.63 17.58 -0.05
CA GLN A 97 8.07 17.52 0.16
C GLN A 97 8.86 17.53 -1.16
N LEU A 98 8.40 16.80 -2.18
CA LEU A 98 8.95 16.86 -3.53
C LEU A 98 8.85 18.28 -4.12
N ASN A 99 7.71 18.95 -3.97
CA ASN A 99 7.50 20.32 -4.47
C ASN A 99 8.37 21.35 -3.75
N SER A 100 8.61 21.18 -2.45
CA SER A 100 9.46 22.09 -1.66
C SER A 100 10.96 21.76 -1.74
N GLY A 101 11.31 20.57 -2.22
CA GLY A 101 12.70 20.06 -2.21
C GLY A 101 13.27 19.83 -0.81
N SER A 102 12.41 19.71 0.22
CA SER A 102 12.85 19.59 1.62
C SER A 102 11.99 18.62 2.44
N GLY A 103 12.58 18.04 3.50
CA GLY A 103 11.89 17.12 4.41
C GLY A 103 11.71 15.70 3.86
N LEU A 104 12.31 15.38 2.71
CA LEU A 104 12.32 14.02 2.16
C LEU A 104 13.25 13.11 2.98
N ALA A 105 12.85 11.87 3.16
CA ALA A 105 13.74 10.83 3.64
C ALA A 105 14.74 10.41 2.55
N ASP A 106 15.82 9.73 2.91
CA ASP A 106 16.82 9.26 1.96
C ASP A 106 16.26 8.21 0.99
N VAL A 107 15.30 7.41 1.47
CA VAL A 107 14.54 6.42 0.68
C VAL A 107 13.05 6.69 0.86
N GLN A 108 12.29 6.62 -0.23
CA GLN A 108 10.84 6.84 -0.25
C GLN A 108 10.11 5.62 -0.79
N GLY A 109 9.09 5.16 -0.08
CA GLY A 109 8.11 4.20 -0.60
C GLY A 109 7.21 4.85 -1.64
N LEU A 110 7.05 4.20 -2.80
CA LEU A 110 6.22 4.70 -3.91
C LEU A 110 5.14 3.65 -4.23
N GLU A 111 3.87 4.04 -4.20
CA GLU A 111 2.75 3.11 -4.44
C GLU A 111 2.45 2.99 -5.94
N VAL A 112 2.06 1.79 -6.40
CA VAL A 112 1.85 1.50 -7.83
C VAL A 112 0.79 2.37 -8.49
N GLY A 113 -0.29 2.73 -7.81
CA GLY A 113 -1.33 3.62 -8.36
C GLY A 113 -0.91 5.09 -8.45
N ARG A 114 0.24 5.44 -7.87
CA ARG A 114 0.85 6.79 -7.91
C ARG A 114 2.09 6.85 -8.79
N ILE A 115 2.67 5.70 -9.11
CA ILE A 115 3.99 5.65 -9.78
C ILE A 115 3.97 6.35 -11.14
N LYS A 116 2.91 6.20 -11.92
CA LYS A 116 2.80 6.86 -13.24
C LYS A 116 2.76 8.39 -13.13
N GLU A 117 2.07 8.94 -12.13
CA GLU A 117 2.10 10.38 -11.87
C GLU A 117 3.50 10.86 -11.51
N LEU A 118 4.24 10.10 -10.69
CA LEU A 118 5.61 10.42 -10.29
C LEU A 118 6.58 10.30 -11.47
N VAL A 119 6.45 9.28 -12.30
CA VAL A 119 7.24 9.12 -13.54
C VAL A 119 7.02 10.30 -14.48
N ASP A 120 5.76 10.72 -14.67
CA ASP A 120 5.43 11.77 -15.63
C ASP A 120 5.80 13.18 -15.14
N THR A 121 5.78 13.41 -13.81
CA THR A 121 5.83 14.79 -13.27
C THR A 121 6.99 15.04 -12.32
N LYS A 122 7.64 14.01 -11.77
CA LYS A 122 8.65 14.10 -10.72
C LYS A 122 9.91 13.27 -10.96
N ALA A 123 10.02 12.59 -12.10
CA ALA A 123 11.16 11.72 -12.38
C ALA A 123 12.52 12.39 -12.18
N ASP A 124 12.65 13.67 -12.52
CA ASP A 124 13.89 14.41 -12.36
C ASP A 124 14.37 14.58 -10.91
N GLN A 125 13.46 14.41 -9.95
CA GLN A 125 13.76 14.55 -8.52
C GLN A 125 14.30 13.27 -7.89
N PHE A 126 14.21 12.14 -8.58
CA PHE A 126 14.72 10.84 -8.10
C PHE A 126 16.06 10.50 -8.77
N ALA A 127 16.89 9.74 -8.07
CA ALA A 127 18.10 9.15 -8.63
C ALA A 127 17.71 8.12 -9.71
N ASP A 128 18.61 7.89 -10.65
CA ASP A 128 18.45 6.86 -11.67
C ASP A 128 18.98 5.53 -11.15
N LEU A 129 18.08 4.61 -10.86
CA LEU A 129 18.41 3.29 -10.35
C LEU A 129 18.81 2.29 -11.45
N SER A 130 18.58 2.59 -12.73
CA SER A 130 18.90 1.69 -13.86
C SER A 130 20.37 1.26 -13.94
N LYS A 131 21.25 2.06 -13.32
CA LYS A 131 22.70 1.79 -13.26
C LYS A 131 23.12 0.90 -12.08
N VAL A 132 22.20 0.62 -11.16
CA VAL A 132 22.53 -0.01 -9.87
C VAL A 132 21.80 -1.32 -9.68
N ILE A 133 20.54 -1.40 -10.15
CA ILE A 133 19.74 -2.64 -10.13
C ILE A 133 19.73 -3.26 -11.54
N ASP A 134 19.67 -4.58 -11.61
CA ASP A 134 19.35 -5.26 -12.86
C ASP A 134 17.83 -5.37 -13.01
N VAL A 135 17.24 -4.53 -13.85
CA VAL A 135 15.80 -4.49 -14.11
C VAL A 135 15.26 -5.84 -14.62
N ASN A 136 16.11 -6.70 -15.23
CA ASN A 136 15.69 -8.00 -15.74
C ASN A 136 15.47 -9.03 -14.63
N GLU A 137 15.96 -8.82 -13.43
CA GLU A 137 15.69 -9.68 -12.28
C GLU A 137 14.24 -9.56 -11.81
N PHE A 138 13.59 -8.44 -12.06
CA PHE A 138 12.22 -8.18 -11.63
C PHE A 138 11.18 -8.66 -12.65
N VAL A 139 9.93 -8.71 -12.23
CA VAL A 139 8.79 -8.91 -13.13
C VAL A 139 8.75 -7.73 -14.10
N SER A 140 8.79 -8.03 -15.41
CA SER A 140 9.02 -7.01 -16.45
C SER A 140 8.02 -5.86 -16.45
N TRP A 141 6.73 -6.15 -16.23
CA TRP A 141 5.72 -5.10 -16.18
C TRP A 141 5.87 -4.22 -14.93
N LYS A 142 6.42 -4.74 -13.82
CA LYS A 142 6.61 -3.99 -12.57
C LYS A 142 7.66 -2.89 -12.76
N GLU A 143 8.82 -3.22 -13.29
CA GLU A 143 9.89 -2.24 -13.52
C GLU A 143 9.53 -1.22 -14.60
N LYS A 144 8.81 -1.62 -15.65
CA LYS A 144 8.29 -0.68 -16.66
C LYS A 144 7.44 0.43 -16.04
N GLN A 145 6.66 0.12 -15.01
CA GLN A 145 5.80 1.10 -14.33
C GLN A 145 6.58 2.25 -13.69
N ALA A 146 7.82 1.97 -13.21
CA ALA A 146 8.71 2.95 -12.59
C ALA A 146 9.76 3.53 -13.55
N THR A 147 9.66 3.22 -14.86
CA THR A 147 10.64 3.61 -15.87
C THR A 147 10.08 4.74 -16.75
N THR A 148 10.87 5.78 -16.94
CA THR A 148 10.54 6.88 -17.87
C THR A 148 10.72 6.46 -19.33
N PRO A 149 10.15 7.19 -20.31
CA PRO A 149 10.32 6.88 -21.72
C PRO A 149 11.78 6.89 -22.22
N ASP A 150 12.66 7.66 -21.58
CA ASP A 150 14.09 7.71 -21.85
C ASP A 150 14.92 6.66 -21.09
N GLY A 151 14.27 5.76 -20.35
CA GLY A 151 14.88 4.59 -19.71
C GLY A 151 15.40 4.81 -18.29
N LYS A 152 15.12 5.96 -17.68
CA LYS A 152 15.47 6.20 -16.28
C LYS A 152 14.51 5.43 -15.35
N VAL A 153 15.04 4.73 -14.37
CA VAL A 153 14.28 3.98 -13.35
C VAL A 153 14.24 4.79 -12.05
N ILE A 154 13.06 5.25 -11.65
CA ILE A 154 12.89 6.10 -10.45
C ILE A 154 12.58 5.31 -9.17
N GLY A 155 12.29 4.01 -9.29
CA GLY A 155 11.97 3.15 -8.15
C GLY A 155 12.26 1.69 -8.45
N ALA A 156 12.83 0.98 -7.48
CA ALA A 156 13.04 -0.47 -7.53
C ALA A 156 11.84 -1.17 -6.91
N GLY A 157 11.28 -2.18 -7.60
CA GLY A 157 10.11 -2.91 -7.14
C GLY A 157 10.35 -3.67 -5.84
N THR A 158 9.43 -3.56 -4.87
CA THR A 158 9.51 -4.27 -3.59
C THR A 158 8.72 -5.57 -3.60
N ASP A 159 7.48 -5.48 -4.07
CA ASP A 159 6.51 -6.57 -4.07
C ASP A 159 5.52 -6.44 -5.21
N ILE A 160 4.76 -7.47 -5.42
CA ILE A 160 3.54 -7.49 -6.21
C ILE A 160 2.39 -8.07 -5.37
N GLY A 161 1.15 -7.77 -5.74
CA GLY A 161 -0.03 -8.23 -5.02
C GLY A 161 -0.86 -9.26 -5.79
N PRO A 162 -0.35 -10.50 -6.01
CA PRO A 162 -1.15 -11.57 -6.58
C PRO A 162 -2.40 -11.77 -5.74
N MET A 163 -3.55 -11.95 -6.40
CA MET A 163 -4.85 -11.95 -5.75
C MET A 163 -5.21 -13.32 -5.19
N SER A 164 -5.85 -13.32 -4.04
CA SER A 164 -6.46 -14.50 -3.42
C SER A 164 -7.72 -14.11 -2.66
N LEU A 165 -8.36 -15.07 -1.98
CA LEU A 165 -9.45 -14.84 -1.06
C LEU A 165 -9.07 -15.33 0.34
N CYS A 166 -9.04 -14.41 1.31
CA CYS A 166 -8.95 -14.76 2.72
C CYS A 166 -10.36 -14.98 3.28
N TYR A 167 -10.56 -16.06 4.04
CA TYR A 167 -11.86 -16.36 4.63
C TYR A 167 -11.74 -16.85 6.07
N ASN A 168 -12.76 -16.54 6.88
CA ASN A 168 -12.81 -16.94 8.29
C ASN A 168 -13.48 -18.31 8.42
N THR A 169 -12.69 -19.34 8.72
CA THR A 169 -13.14 -20.73 8.81
C THR A 169 -14.17 -20.97 9.89
N GLU A 170 -14.11 -20.25 11.03
CA GLU A 170 -15.12 -20.36 12.08
C GLU A 170 -16.47 -19.81 11.64
N LEU A 171 -16.48 -18.67 10.94
CA LEU A 171 -17.71 -18.08 10.43
C LEU A 171 -18.32 -18.94 9.33
N PHE A 172 -17.48 -19.49 8.43
CA PHE A 172 -17.93 -20.43 7.41
C PHE A 172 -18.54 -21.68 8.04
N LYS A 173 -17.87 -22.29 9.01
CA LYS A 173 -18.39 -23.44 9.77
C LYS A 173 -19.73 -23.15 10.43
N LYS A 174 -19.85 -21.99 11.10
CA LYS A 174 -21.11 -21.58 11.76
C LYS A 174 -22.25 -21.35 10.77
N ALA A 175 -21.94 -20.94 9.55
CA ALA A 175 -22.91 -20.78 8.45
C ALA A 175 -23.18 -22.10 7.70
N GLY A 176 -22.50 -23.21 8.06
CA GLY A 176 -22.63 -24.49 7.37
C GLY A 176 -22.01 -24.53 5.99
N LEU A 177 -21.03 -23.65 5.76
CA LEU A 177 -20.22 -23.63 4.55
C LEU A 177 -18.96 -24.49 4.71
N PRO A 178 -18.33 -24.94 3.60
CA PRO A 178 -17.07 -25.68 3.66
C PRO A 178 -15.96 -24.80 4.28
N THR A 179 -15.00 -25.45 4.93
CA THR A 179 -13.85 -24.79 5.55
C THR A 179 -12.52 -25.24 4.94
N ASP A 180 -12.51 -26.31 4.17
CA ASP A 180 -11.35 -26.73 3.38
C ASP A 180 -11.14 -25.78 2.20
N ARG A 181 -9.89 -25.35 1.98
CA ARG A 181 -9.55 -24.34 0.97
C ARG A 181 -9.86 -24.77 -0.46
N LYS A 182 -9.78 -26.08 -0.79
CA LYS A 182 -10.12 -26.59 -2.12
C LYS A 182 -11.64 -26.62 -2.32
N GLU A 183 -12.37 -26.97 -1.28
CA GLU A 183 -13.83 -26.96 -1.34
C GLU A 183 -14.38 -25.51 -1.46
N VAL A 184 -13.75 -24.55 -0.75
CA VAL A 184 -14.08 -23.11 -0.91
C VAL A 184 -13.74 -22.64 -2.31
N ALA A 185 -12.54 -22.98 -2.85
CA ALA A 185 -12.16 -22.66 -4.23
C ALA A 185 -13.19 -23.20 -5.25
N ALA A 186 -13.64 -24.45 -5.06
CA ALA A 186 -14.63 -25.05 -5.93
C ALA A 186 -15.99 -24.31 -5.92
N LYS A 187 -16.38 -23.74 -4.77
CA LYS A 187 -17.60 -22.94 -4.63
C LYS A 187 -17.58 -21.62 -5.39
N ILE A 188 -16.41 -21.09 -5.68
CA ILE A 188 -16.19 -19.78 -6.36
C ILE A 188 -15.49 -19.94 -7.70
N SER A 189 -15.46 -21.16 -8.25
CA SER A 189 -14.72 -21.47 -9.49
C SER A 189 -15.30 -20.81 -10.74
N GLY A 190 -16.57 -20.46 -10.76
CA GLY A 190 -17.22 -19.71 -11.86
C GLY A 190 -17.03 -18.19 -11.79
N GLY A 191 -16.24 -17.68 -10.84
CA GLY A 191 -15.93 -16.26 -10.78
C GLY A 191 -16.65 -15.48 -9.70
N TRP A 192 -16.73 -14.17 -9.91
CA TRP A 192 -17.29 -13.24 -8.91
C TRP A 192 -18.80 -13.41 -8.71
N GLU A 193 -19.53 -13.87 -9.71
CA GLU A 193 -20.94 -14.20 -9.59
C GLU A 193 -21.16 -15.38 -8.64
N ASP A 194 -20.30 -16.41 -8.70
CA ASP A 194 -20.37 -17.54 -7.75
C ASP A 194 -19.93 -17.09 -6.33
N TYR A 195 -19.00 -16.16 -6.22
CA TYR A 195 -18.64 -15.56 -4.93
C TYR A 195 -19.83 -14.82 -4.31
N LEU A 196 -20.62 -14.07 -5.08
CA LEU A 196 -21.84 -13.43 -4.59
C LEU A 196 -22.91 -14.47 -4.17
N LYS A 197 -23.08 -15.57 -4.93
CA LYS A 197 -23.96 -16.68 -4.55
C LYS A 197 -23.52 -17.33 -3.23
N LEU A 198 -22.20 -17.54 -3.04
CA LEU A 198 -21.67 -18.04 -1.76
C LEU A 198 -21.98 -17.06 -0.63
N GLY A 199 -21.93 -15.76 -0.88
CA GLY A 199 -22.35 -14.72 0.06
C GLY A 199 -23.82 -14.81 0.44
N GLU A 200 -24.70 -15.10 -0.51
CA GLU A 200 -26.12 -15.33 -0.24
C GLU A 200 -26.35 -16.61 0.57
N GLU A 201 -25.59 -17.69 0.29
CA GLU A 201 -25.63 -18.92 1.10
C GLU A 201 -25.19 -18.62 2.55
N TYR A 202 -24.08 -17.88 2.72
CA TYR A 202 -23.60 -17.44 4.02
C TYR A 202 -24.66 -16.65 4.78
N LYS A 203 -25.23 -15.62 4.16
CA LYS A 203 -26.21 -14.71 4.77
C LYS A 203 -27.42 -15.44 5.34
N LYS A 204 -27.88 -16.53 4.70
CA LYS A 204 -29.05 -17.33 5.17
C LYS A 204 -28.82 -17.95 6.54
N LYS A 205 -27.58 -18.25 6.92
CA LYS A 205 -27.21 -18.94 8.16
C LYS A 205 -26.13 -18.22 8.96
N ALA A 206 -25.81 -16.99 8.58
CA ALA A 206 -24.76 -16.19 9.21
C ALA A 206 -25.06 -15.95 10.70
N PRO A 207 -24.05 -16.01 11.58
CA PRO A 207 -24.19 -15.53 12.93
C PRO A 207 -24.64 -14.06 12.96
N LYS A 208 -25.50 -13.74 13.93
CA LYS A 208 -26.03 -12.37 14.07
C LYS A 208 -24.87 -11.35 14.18
N GLY A 209 -24.94 -10.29 13.40
CA GLY A 209 -23.94 -9.21 13.40
C GLY A 209 -22.67 -9.53 12.63
N THR A 210 -22.70 -10.57 11.77
CA THR A 210 -21.60 -10.87 10.84
C THR A 210 -22.05 -10.67 9.39
N TYR A 211 -21.08 -10.37 8.52
CA TYR A 211 -21.27 -10.06 7.12
C TYR A 211 -20.38 -10.96 6.27
N PHE A 212 -20.74 -11.13 5.00
CA PHE A 212 -19.96 -12.00 4.11
C PHE A 212 -18.62 -11.36 3.74
N MET A 213 -18.61 -10.07 3.37
CA MET A 213 -17.39 -9.33 3.03
C MET A 213 -17.32 -7.99 3.77
N ASP A 214 -16.14 -7.38 3.75
CA ASP A 214 -15.87 -6.07 4.35
C ASP A 214 -16.50 -4.93 3.54
N SER A 215 -16.17 -4.83 2.25
CA SER A 215 -16.69 -3.83 1.31
C SER A 215 -16.66 -4.36 -0.12
N ALA A 216 -17.66 -3.98 -0.90
CA ALA A 216 -17.72 -4.25 -2.33
C ALA A 216 -16.65 -3.48 -3.13
N SER A 217 -16.06 -2.42 -2.57
CA SER A 217 -14.98 -1.68 -3.21
C SER A 217 -13.71 -2.53 -3.40
N ALA A 218 -13.45 -3.48 -2.49
CA ALA A 218 -12.35 -4.43 -2.63
C ALA A 218 -12.58 -5.40 -3.81
N MET A 219 -13.81 -5.92 -3.93
CA MET A 219 -14.21 -6.76 -5.07
C MET A 219 -14.15 -5.98 -6.39
N PHE A 220 -14.67 -4.74 -6.44
CA PHE A 220 -14.54 -3.86 -7.59
C PHE A 220 -13.09 -3.74 -8.05
N ASN A 221 -12.18 -3.44 -7.11
CA ASN A 221 -10.76 -3.29 -7.43
C ASN A 221 -10.15 -4.59 -7.97
N ALA A 222 -10.51 -5.75 -7.41
CA ALA A 222 -10.04 -7.04 -7.90
C ALA A 222 -10.50 -7.32 -9.34
N VAL A 223 -11.77 -7.05 -9.65
CA VAL A 223 -12.32 -7.20 -11.00
C VAL A 223 -11.60 -6.28 -11.99
N VAL A 224 -11.40 -5.02 -11.65
CA VAL A 224 -10.72 -4.06 -12.53
C VAL A 224 -9.26 -4.45 -12.73
N SER A 225 -8.55 -4.81 -11.67
CA SER A 225 -7.11 -5.13 -11.72
C SER A 225 -6.79 -6.48 -12.38
N SER A 226 -7.78 -7.29 -12.69
CA SER A 226 -7.61 -8.50 -13.50
C SER A 226 -7.54 -8.23 -15.02
N ASN A 227 -7.56 -6.96 -15.41
CA ASN A 227 -7.54 -6.54 -16.81
C ASN A 227 -6.39 -5.58 -17.09
N ALA A 228 -5.79 -5.68 -18.28
CA ALA A 228 -4.76 -4.75 -18.71
C ALA A 228 -5.32 -3.33 -18.89
N LYS A 229 -6.48 -3.19 -19.56
CA LYS A 229 -7.18 -1.91 -19.75
C LYS A 229 -8.12 -1.66 -18.57
N GLN A 230 -7.67 -0.79 -17.67
CA GLN A 230 -8.42 -0.43 -16.46
C GLN A 230 -9.10 0.93 -16.63
N TYR A 231 -8.42 2.00 -16.29
CA TYR A 231 -8.95 3.36 -16.37
C TYR A 231 -8.44 4.14 -17.58
N TYR A 232 -7.37 3.64 -18.23
CA TYR A 232 -6.71 4.25 -19.37
C TYR A 232 -6.49 3.23 -20.50
N ASP A 233 -6.42 3.72 -21.73
CA ASP A 233 -5.97 2.96 -22.90
C ASP A 233 -4.47 3.17 -23.19
N GLU A 234 -3.97 2.47 -24.21
CA GLU A 234 -2.56 2.52 -24.61
C GLU A 234 -2.12 3.91 -25.11
N SER A 235 -3.05 4.78 -25.48
CA SER A 235 -2.75 6.15 -25.88
C SER A 235 -2.66 7.12 -24.70
N GLY A 236 -2.94 6.64 -23.47
CA GLY A 236 -3.05 7.46 -22.26
C GLY A 236 -4.39 8.21 -22.14
N LYS A 237 -5.39 7.84 -22.94
CA LYS A 237 -6.72 8.42 -22.84
C LYS A 237 -7.50 7.75 -21.69
N PRO A 238 -8.17 8.54 -20.83
CA PRO A 238 -9.08 8.00 -19.83
C PRO A 238 -10.27 7.28 -20.48
N ILE A 239 -10.49 6.01 -20.10
CA ILE A 239 -11.58 5.17 -20.60
C ILE A 239 -12.51 4.66 -19.49
N TYR A 240 -12.35 5.13 -18.26
CA TYR A 240 -13.02 4.58 -17.08
C TYR A 240 -14.56 4.49 -17.22
N LYS A 241 -15.19 5.37 -18.03
CA LYS A 241 -16.65 5.33 -18.30
C LYS A 241 -17.03 4.16 -19.18
N ASP A 242 -16.18 3.83 -20.15
CA ASP A 242 -16.45 2.85 -21.21
C ASP A 242 -15.67 1.54 -21.01
N SER A 243 -14.85 1.46 -19.95
CA SER A 243 -14.05 0.27 -19.64
C SER A 243 -14.94 -0.90 -19.21
N PRO A 244 -14.91 -2.04 -19.95
CA PRO A 244 -15.73 -3.21 -19.59
C PRO A 244 -15.44 -3.73 -18.18
N SER A 245 -14.17 -3.70 -17.73
CA SER A 245 -13.79 -4.15 -16.39
C SER A 245 -14.33 -3.23 -15.29
N VAL A 246 -14.34 -1.92 -15.53
CA VAL A 246 -14.92 -0.93 -14.60
C VAL A 246 -16.43 -1.12 -14.51
N GLN A 247 -17.11 -1.29 -15.65
CA GLN A 247 -18.56 -1.54 -15.69
C GLN A 247 -18.93 -2.86 -15.01
N GLN A 248 -18.19 -3.95 -15.28
CA GLN A 248 -18.41 -5.23 -14.60
C GLN A 248 -18.21 -5.11 -13.08
N GLY A 249 -17.08 -4.52 -12.66
CA GLY A 249 -16.79 -4.32 -11.24
C GLY A 249 -17.86 -3.47 -10.54
N TRP A 250 -18.34 -2.40 -11.21
CA TRP A 250 -19.42 -1.56 -10.70
C TRP A 250 -20.73 -2.33 -10.51
N ASN A 251 -21.15 -3.11 -11.51
CA ASN A 251 -22.38 -3.88 -11.45
C ASN A 251 -22.34 -4.93 -10.33
N LEU A 252 -21.21 -5.64 -10.18
CA LEU A 252 -21.02 -6.60 -9.09
C LEU A 252 -21.03 -5.91 -7.73
N ALA A 253 -20.41 -4.73 -7.60
CA ALA A 253 -20.42 -3.96 -6.35
C ALA A 253 -21.83 -3.47 -5.98
N ALA A 254 -22.59 -3.00 -6.96
CA ALA A 254 -24.00 -2.61 -6.78
C ALA A 254 -24.86 -3.80 -6.34
N GLU A 255 -24.68 -4.97 -6.96
CA GLU A 255 -25.36 -6.22 -6.58
C GLU A 255 -25.01 -6.64 -5.14
N ALA A 256 -23.74 -6.59 -4.76
CA ALA A 256 -23.32 -6.92 -3.40
C ALA A 256 -23.95 -5.99 -2.35
N ALA A 257 -24.02 -4.68 -2.65
CA ALA A 257 -24.65 -3.69 -1.80
C ALA A 257 -26.16 -3.90 -1.67
N ASP A 258 -26.88 -4.11 -2.79
CA ASP A 258 -28.31 -4.39 -2.82
C ASP A 258 -28.65 -5.66 -2.01
N LYS A 259 -27.90 -6.73 -2.24
CA LYS A 259 -28.01 -7.99 -1.50
C LYS A 259 -27.57 -7.90 -0.04
N LYS A 260 -27.00 -6.76 0.41
CA LYS A 260 -26.50 -6.55 1.78
C LYS A 260 -25.54 -7.64 2.23
N LEU A 261 -24.57 -7.96 1.38
CA LEU A 261 -23.53 -8.95 1.66
C LEU A 261 -22.31 -8.32 2.35
N THR A 262 -22.21 -7.00 2.34
CA THR A 262 -21.07 -6.24 2.83
C THR A 262 -21.33 -5.66 4.21
N GLN A 263 -20.25 -5.43 4.97
CA GLN A 263 -20.30 -4.65 6.20
C GLN A 263 -20.21 -3.14 5.91
N GLY A 264 -19.84 -2.75 4.70
CA GLY A 264 -19.72 -1.37 4.25
C GLY A 264 -18.58 -0.62 4.94
N LEU A 265 -17.46 -1.29 5.22
CA LEU A 265 -16.32 -0.71 5.92
C LEU A 265 -15.21 -0.36 4.94
N ALA A 266 -14.81 0.90 4.95
CA ALA A 266 -13.61 1.31 4.22
C ALA A 266 -12.39 0.56 4.80
N GLN A 267 -11.66 -0.15 3.92
CA GLN A 267 -10.46 -0.88 4.34
C GLN A 267 -9.44 0.05 5.01
N PHE A 268 -8.69 -0.49 5.95
CA PHE A 268 -7.69 0.18 6.79
C PHE A 268 -8.23 1.19 7.80
N SER A 269 -9.53 1.53 7.76
CA SER A 269 -10.15 2.38 8.77
C SER A 269 -10.19 1.69 10.15
N ASP A 270 -10.28 2.47 11.23
CA ASP A 270 -10.39 1.92 12.58
C ASP A 270 -11.62 1.02 12.77
N PRO A 271 -12.81 1.30 12.18
CA PRO A 271 -13.92 0.36 12.15
C PRO A 271 -13.59 -0.98 11.48
N TRP A 272 -12.88 -0.97 10.34
CA TRP A 272 -12.45 -2.18 9.63
C TRP A 272 -11.48 -3.01 10.49
N LYS A 273 -10.48 -2.37 11.11
CA LYS A 273 -9.55 -3.03 12.05
C LYS A 273 -10.29 -3.63 13.26
N ALA A 274 -11.29 -2.92 13.78
CA ALA A 274 -12.13 -3.43 14.87
C ALA A 274 -12.99 -4.63 14.44
N ALA A 275 -13.48 -4.65 13.19
CA ALA A 275 -14.24 -5.75 12.63
C ALA A 275 -13.38 -7.03 12.47
N LEU A 276 -12.11 -6.88 12.05
CA LEU A 276 -11.15 -8.00 12.03
C LEU A 276 -10.95 -8.59 13.43
N ARG A 277 -10.67 -7.74 14.44
CA ARG A 277 -10.51 -8.20 15.83
C ARG A 277 -11.74 -8.93 16.38
N LYS A 278 -12.93 -8.48 16.01
CA LYS A 278 -14.20 -9.04 16.46
C LYS A 278 -14.70 -10.20 15.59
N SER A 279 -14.00 -10.53 14.50
CA SER A 279 -14.43 -11.55 13.52
C SER A 279 -15.86 -11.32 13.04
N THR A 280 -16.17 -10.11 12.53
CA THR A 280 -17.52 -9.78 12.04
C THR A 280 -17.65 -9.88 10.54
N MET A 281 -16.56 -10.10 9.79
CA MET A 281 -16.55 -10.35 8.36
C MET A 281 -16.02 -11.76 8.05
N ALA A 282 -16.67 -12.43 7.11
CA ALA A 282 -16.37 -13.82 6.77
C ALA A 282 -15.31 -13.94 5.68
N THR A 283 -15.18 -12.95 4.79
CA THR A 283 -14.20 -12.93 3.71
C THR A 283 -13.58 -11.54 3.56
N VAL A 284 -12.37 -11.52 3.04
CA VAL A 284 -11.64 -10.32 2.59
C VAL A 284 -10.97 -10.66 1.26
N VAL A 285 -11.13 -9.82 0.24
CA VAL A 285 -10.33 -9.91 -0.98
C VAL A 285 -8.87 -9.68 -0.61
N CYS A 286 -8.00 -10.63 -0.95
CA CYS A 286 -6.74 -10.81 -0.27
C CYS A 286 -5.56 -10.84 -1.25
N PRO A 287 -5.06 -9.69 -1.73
CA PRO A 287 -3.74 -9.66 -2.32
C PRO A 287 -2.69 -10.12 -1.31
N ALA A 288 -1.55 -10.61 -1.76
CA ALA A 288 -0.56 -11.27 -0.92
C ALA A 288 -0.21 -10.49 0.37
N TRP A 289 0.00 -9.18 0.25
CA TRP A 289 0.31 -8.29 1.39
C TRP A 289 -0.85 -8.12 2.40
N MET A 290 -2.11 -8.40 1.99
CA MET A 290 -3.28 -8.27 2.86
C MET A 290 -3.26 -9.29 4.00
N ALA A 291 -2.62 -10.44 3.80
CA ALA A 291 -2.47 -11.45 4.86
C ALA A 291 -1.72 -10.88 6.08
N GLY A 292 -0.65 -10.11 5.86
CA GLY A 292 0.05 -9.38 6.91
C GLY A 292 -0.86 -8.38 7.62
N GLN A 293 -1.63 -7.60 6.87
CA GLN A 293 -2.58 -6.63 7.42
C GLN A 293 -3.67 -7.30 8.27
N ILE A 294 -4.20 -8.45 7.83
CA ILE A 294 -5.19 -9.22 8.60
C ILE A 294 -4.56 -9.72 9.90
N SER A 295 -3.37 -10.34 9.84
CA SER A 295 -2.74 -10.91 11.05
C SER A 295 -2.46 -9.86 12.12
N VAL A 296 -1.90 -8.71 11.74
CA VAL A 296 -1.60 -7.61 12.65
C VAL A 296 -2.89 -7.00 13.25
N ASN A 297 -3.89 -6.74 12.41
CA ASN A 297 -5.09 -6.04 12.86
C ASN A 297 -6.12 -6.95 13.54
N ALA A 298 -6.21 -8.23 13.19
CA ALA A 298 -7.08 -9.18 13.86
C ALA A 298 -6.48 -9.69 15.20
N GLY A 299 -5.15 -9.70 15.31
CA GLY A 299 -4.41 -10.08 16.52
C GLY A 299 -4.37 -11.57 16.81
N ASP A 300 -3.55 -11.98 17.80
CA ASP A 300 -3.24 -13.37 18.10
C ASP A 300 -4.47 -14.22 18.48
N ALA A 301 -5.48 -13.61 19.06
CA ALA A 301 -6.74 -14.31 19.41
C ALA A 301 -7.51 -14.86 18.19
N ASN A 302 -7.16 -14.40 16.99
CA ASN A 302 -7.75 -14.84 15.73
C ASN A 302 -6.80 -15.70 14.87
N LYS A 303 -5.61 -16.03 15.38
CA LYS A 303 -4.68 -16.96 14.74
C LYS A 303 -5.36 -18.33 14.54
N GLY A 304 -5.24 -18.88 13.34
CA GLY A 304 -5.85 -20.16 12.97
C GLY A 304 -7.34 -20.12 12.66
N LYS A 305 -7.99 -18.93 12.74
CA LYS A 305 -9.39 -18.75 12.33
C LYS A 305 -9.53 -18.30 10.87
N TRP A 306 -8.46 -17.90 10.25
CA TRP A 306 -8.41 -17.49 8.86
C TRP A 306 -7.73 -18.55 8.01
N ASP A 307 -8.12 -18.64 6.74
CA ASP A 307 -7.45 -19.43 5.73
C ASP A 307 -7.42 -18.67 4.38
N ILE A 308 -6.64 -19.16 3.42
CA ILE A 308 -6.44 -18.53 2.12
C ILE A 308 -6.75 -19.55 1.02
N THR A 309 -7.52 -19.12 0.03
CA THR A 309 -7.78 -19.87 -1.20
C THR A 309 -7.56 -19.00 -2.43
N THR A 310 -7.60 -19.57 -3.64
CA THR A 310 -7.50 -18.81 -4.90
C THR A 310 -8.58 -17.75 -5.01
N ALA A 311 -8.34 -16.73 -5.81
CA ALA A 311 -9.35 -15.73 -6.13
C ALA A 311 -10.55 -16.35 -6.86
N PRO A 312 -11.76 -15.75 -6.80
CA PRO A 312 -12.91 -16.20 -7.55
C PRO A 312 -12.61 -16.38 -9.04
N GLY A 313 -12.91 -17.58 -9.59
CA GLY A 313 -12.61 -17.97 -10.97
C GLY A 313 -11.12 -18.17 -11.25
N ALA A 314 -10.28 -18.30 -10.22
CA ALA A 314 -8.80 -18.27 -10.35
C ALA A 314 -8.34 -17.07 -11.21
N THR A 315 -8.99 -15.92 -11.00
CA THR A 315 -8.75 -14.71 -11.81
C THR A 315 -7.46 -14.05 -11.36
N ALA A 316 -6.42 -14.12 -12.18
CA ALA A 316 -5.16 -13.47 -11.91
C ALA A 316 -5.31 -11.94 -11.95
N ALA A 317 -4.88 -11.29 -10.89
CA ALA A 317 -4.94 -9.85 -10.74
C ALA A 317 -3.77 -9.36 -9.90
N ASN A 318 -3.35 -8.12 -10.10
CA ASN A 318 -2.40 -7.45 -9.24
C ASN A 318 -3.09 -6.32 -8.49
N TRP A 319 -3.11 -6.40 -7.17
CA TRP A 319 -3.52 -5.27 -6.36
C TRP A 319 -2.38 -4.77 -5.50
N GLY A 320 -1.90 -3.56 -5.81
CA GLY A 320 -0.84 -2.91 -5.05
C GLY A 320 0.54 -3.34 -5.50
N GLY A 321 1.43 -3.40 -4.55
CA GLY A 321 2.86 -3.48 -4.74
C GLY A 321 3.49 -2.09 -4.81
N SER A 322 4.69 -1.99 -4.27
CA SER A 322 5.37 -0.72 -4.07
C SER A 322 6.75 -0.72 -4.74
N PHE A 323 7.40 0.43 -4.65
CA PHE A 323 8.77 0.63 -5.08
C PHE A 323 9.52 1.43 -4.01
N LEU A 324 10.83 1.32 -4.00
CA LEU A 324 11.71 2.22 -3.25
C LEU A 324 12.40 3.18 -4.21
N GLY A 325 12.19 4.48 -4.02
CA GLY A 325 12.86 5.54 -4.77
C GLY A 325 13.84 6.31 -3.88
N VAL A 326 14.87 6.90 -4.49
CA VAL A 326 15.88 7.71 -3.81
C VAL A 326 15.79 9.15 -4.31
N PRO A 327 15.35 10.12 -3.47
CA PRO A 327 15.35 11.53 -3.85
C PRO A 327 16.77 12.07 -4.07
N LYS A 328 17.01 12.81 -5.16
CA LYS A 328 18.32 13.44 -5.44
C LYS A 328 18.71 14.53 -4.44
N SER A 329 17.75 15.11 -3.73
CA SER A 329 18.01 16.15 -2.72
C SER A 329 18.48 15.59 -1.39
N GLY A 330 18.55 14.25 -1.24
CA GLY A 330 19.09 13.58 -0.06
C GLY A 330 20.58 13.84 0.12
N LYS A 331 21.03 13.75 1.37
CA LYS A 331 22.46 13.94 1.70
C LYS A 331 23.32 12.72 1.42
N HIS A 332 22.71 11.54 1.39
CA HIS A 332 23.36 10.23 1.31
C HIS A 332 22.80 9.42 0.14
N VAL A 333 22.75 10.05 -1.07
CA VAL A 333 22.12 9.44 -2.25
C VAL A 333 22.81 8.13 -2.66
N GLU A 334 24.13 8.05 -2.56
CA GLU A 334 24.89 6.85 -2.91
C GLU A 334 24.60 5.71 -1.94
N GLU A 335 24.65 5.97 -0.62
CA GLU A 335 24.37 4.97 0.41
C GLU A 335 22.90 4.53 0.39
N ALA A 336 21.98 5.47 0.20
CA ALA A 336 20.56 5.19 0.03
C ALA A 336 20.29 4.28 -1.19
N THR A 337 20.98 4.54 -2.29
CA THR A 337 20.90 3.72 -3.51
C THR A 337 21.43 2.29 -3.28
N LYS A 338 22.54 2.15 -2.55
CA LYS A 338 23.06 0.82 -2.13
C LYS A 338 22.08 0.09 -1.22
N LEU A 339 21.45 0.80 -0.28
CA LEU A 339 20.42 0.25 0.59
C LEU A 339 19.21 -0.24 -0.21
N VAL A 340 18.70 0.57 -1.15
CA VAL A 340 17.58 0.17 -2.03
C VAL A 340 17.93 -1.07 -2.83
N LYS A 341 19.11 -1.13 -3.47
CA LYS A 341 19.58 -2.32 -4.18
C LYS A 341 19.56 -3.55 -3.29
N TRP A 342 20.07 -3.42 -2.07
CA TRP A 342 20.14 -4.55 -1.13
C TRP A 342 18.75 -4.97 -0.65
N LEU A 343 17.87 -4.02 -0.26
CA LEU A 343 16.51 -4.33 0.20
C LEU A 343 15.63 -4.98 -0.87
N THR A 344 15.90 -4.73 -2.14
CA THR A 344 15.13 -5.27 -3.27
C THR A 344 15.78 -6.50 -3.93
N ALA A 345 16.87 -7.00 -3.37
CA ALA A 345 17.51 -8.23 -3.84
C ALA A 345 16.68 -9.48 -3.46
N PRO A 346 16.87 -10.62 -4.16
CA PRO A 346 16.04 -11.82 -3.99
C PRO A 346 15.90 -12.32 -2.56
N GLU A 347 17.01 -12.39 -1.82
CA GLU A 347 17.04 -12.94 -0.46
C GLU A 347 16.30 -12.03 0.52
N GLN A 348 16.37 -10.71 0.33
CA GLN A 348 15.68 -9.74 1.18
C GLN A 348 14.18 -9.76 0.91
N GLN A 349 13.76 -9.81 -0.34
CA GLN A 349 12.35 -9.94 -0.69
C GLN A 349 11.77 -11.29 -0.22
N ALA A 350 12.55 -12.38 -0.31
CA ALA A 350 12.14 -13.66 0.25
C ALA A 350 11.97 -13.61 1.79
N ALA A 351 12.86 -12.91 2.49
CA ALA A 351 12.75 -12.71 3.93
C ALA A 351 11.49 -11.90 4.30
N VAL A 352 11.17 -10.84 3.55
CA VAL A 352 9.94 -10.07 3.73
C VAL A 352 8.71 -10.94 3.48
N PHE A 353 8.70 -11.73 2.40
CA PHE A 353 7.57 -12.63 2.11
C PHE A 353 7.33 -13.63 3.24
N LYS A 354 8.40 -14.23 3.76
CA LYS A 354 8.33 -15.15 4.90
C LYS A 354 7.79 -14.46 6.17
N ALA A 355 8.15 -13.21 6.40
CA ALA A 355 7.76 -12.46 7.59
C ALA A 355 6.30 -11.98 7.56
N ILE A 356 5.83 -11.44 6.43
CA ILE A 356 4.54 -10.75 6.33
C ILE A 356 3.66 -11.18 5.15
N GLY A 357 4.15 -12.04 4.25
CA GLY A 357 3.37 -12.52 3.09
C GLY A 357 3.36 -11.61 1.87
N SER A 358 4.12 -10.51 1.83
CA SER A 358 4.25 -9.64 0.64
C SER A 358 5.05 -10.33 -0.45
N PHE A 359 4.40 -10.66 -1.59
CA PHE A 359 4.99 -11.51 -2.62
C PHE A 359 6.06 -10.76 -3.43
N PRO A 360 7.27 -11.38 -3.63
CA PRO A 360 8.38 -10.71 -4.28
C PRO A 360 8.10 -10.21 -5.70
N SER A 361 8.58 -9.01 -6.02
CA SER A 361 8.66 -8.52 -7.40
C SER A 361 9.91 -9.01 -8.14
N ASN A 362 10.95 -9.36 -7.39
CA ASN A 362 12.20 -9.93 -7.93
C ASN A 362 12.02 -11.44 -8.18
N LYS A 363 12.13 -11.85 -9.46
CA LYS A 363 11.94 -13.24 -9.89
C LYS A 363 12.99 -14.19 -9.32
N GLY A 364 14.19 -13.68 -9.01
CA GLY A 364 15.25 -14.47 -8.36
C GLY A 364 14.85 -15.04 -7.00
N ALA A 365 13.84 -14.42 -6.35
CA ALA A 365 13.31 -14.92 -5.09
C ALA A 365 12.42 -16.16 -5.22
N TYR A 366 11.82 -16.42 -6.40
CA TYR A 366 10.76 -17.42 -6.55
C TYR A 366 11.22 -18.86 -6.31
N ASP A 367 12.46 -19.17 -6.64
CA ASP A 367 13.05 -20.49 -6.42
C ASP A 367 13.70 -20.68 -5.05
N LEU A 368 13.83 -19.59 -4.27
CA LEU A 368 14.36 -19.67 -2.92
C LEU A 368 13.38 -20.47 -2.01
N PRO A 369 13.92 -21.34 -1.13
CA PRO A 369 13.10 -22.16 -0.23
C PRO A 369 12.10 -21.35 0.61
N ASP A 370 12.49 -20.14 1.03
CA ASP A 370 11.67 -19.24 1.84
C ASP A 370 10.47 -18.67 1.07
N VAL A 371 10.47 -18.71 -0.26
CA VAL A 371 9.32 -18.37 -1.11
C VAL A 371 8.57 -19.62 -1.53
N LYS A 372 9.29 -20.57 -2.17
CA LYS A 372 8.69 -21.76 -2.79
C LYS A 372 7.92 -22.64 -1.80
N ASN A 373 8.44 -22.78 -0.57
CA ASN A 373 7.86 -23.62 0.48
C ASN A 373 7.15 -22.79 1.56
N ALA A 374 6.91 -21.50 1.32
CA ALA A 374 6.33 -20.63 2.32
C ALA A 374 4.92 -21.08 2.70
N THR A 375 4.68 -21.16 4.00
CA THR A 375 3.37 -21.32 4.59
C THR A 375 3.11 -20.17 5.55
N LEU A 376 1.84 -19.88 5.85
CA LEU A 376 1.48 -18.82 6.78
C LEU A 376 0.73 -19.40 7.99
N PRO A 377 1.42 -19.56 9.14
CA PRO A 377 0.82 -20.19 10.32
C PRO A 377 -0.41 -19.51 10.88
N TYR A 378 -0.56 -18.20 10.65
CA TYR A 378 -1.75 -17.46 11.03
C TYR A 378 -2.99 -17.93 10.27
N PHE A 379 -2.81 -18.45 9.05
CA PHE A 379 -3.84 -18.89 8.10
C PHE A 379 -3.84 -20.42 7.92
N ASN A 380 -3.80 -21.17 9.02
CA ASN A 380 -3.81 -22.63 8.98
C ASN A 380 -2.74 -23.24 8.05
N ASP A 381 -1.52 -22.70 8.13
CA ASP A 381 -0.39 -23.13 7.31
C ASP A 381 -0.72 -23.10 5.80
N ALA A 382 -1.49 -22.10 5.35
CA ALA A 382 -1.79 -21.93 3.94
C ALA A 382 -0.49 -21.90 3.12
N PRO A 383 -0.38 -22.69 2.02
CA PRO A 383 0.82 -22.78 1.19
C PRO A 383 0.92 -21.55 0.27
N ILE A 384 1.20 -20.38 0.87
CA ILE A 384 1.18 -19.09 0.19
C ILE A 384 2.22 -18.99 -0.91
N GLY A 385 3.37 -19.68 -0.78
CA GLY A 385 4.38 -19.75 -1.83
C GLY A 385 3.82 -20.31 -3.14
N GLN A 386 3.01 -21.37 -3.09
CA GLN A 386 2.39 -21.97 -4.25
C GLN A 386 1.21 -21.12 -4.76
N ILE A 387 0.31 -20.71 -3.85
CA ILE A 387 -0.89 -19.93 -4.21
C ILE A 387 -0.50 -18.66 -5.00
N TYR A 388 0.41 -17.87 -4.46
CA TYR A 388 0.77 -16.60 -5.08
C TYR A 388 1.70 -16.75 -6.29
N ALA A 389 2.59 -17.76 -6.30
CA ALA A 389 3.43 -18.01 -7.48
C ALA A 389 2.62 -18.43 -8.70
N ASP A 390 1.53 -19.20 -8.51
CA ASP A 390 0.67 -19.61 -9.61
C ASP A 390 -0.15 -18.42 -10.15
N GLU A 391 -0.69 -17.59 -9.26
CA GLU A 391 -1.41 -16.37 -9.64
C GLU A 391 -0.50 -15.35 -10.35
N ALA A 392 0.72 -15.14 -9.85
CA ALA A 392 1.68 -14.18 -10.41
C ALA A 392 2.04 -14.42 -11.89
N LYS A 393 1.96 -15.67 -12.35
CA LYS A 393 2.30 -16.06 -13.75
C LYS A 393 1.34 -15.47 -14.78
N SER A 394 0.10 -15.20 -14.39
CA SER A 394 -0.99 -14.82 -15.28
C SER A 394 -1.50 -13.39 -15.06
N ILE A 395 -0.83 -12.62 -14.19
CA ILE A 395 -1.18 -11.22 -13.96
C ILE A 395 -1.03 -10.41 -15.24
N PRO A 396 -2.07 -9.72 -15.71
CA PRO A 396 -1.99 -8.88 -16.90
C PRO A 396 -1.09 -7.65 -16.65
N GLU A 397 -0.34 -7.25 -17.68
CA GLU A 397 0.39 -5.97 -17.66
C GLU A 397 -0.60 -4.81 -17.71
N ALA A 398 -0.84 -4.16 -16.59
CA ALA A 398 -1.79 -3.06 -16.48
C ALA A 398 -1.28 -1.79 -17.18
N ILE A 399 -2.14 -1.16 -17.95
CA ILE A 399 -1.91 0.18 -18.52
C ILE A 399 -2.23 1.18 -17.43
N LEU A 400 -1.19 1.82 -16.88
CA LEU A 400 -1.33 2.80 -15.82
C LEU A 400 -1.46 4.22 -16.38
N GLY A 401 -2.32 5.00 -15.75
CA GLY A 401 -2.45 6.42 -16.01
C GLY A 401 -2.11 7.29 -14.80
N PRO A 402 -1.88 8.60 -15.02
CA PRO A 402 -1.40 9.48 -13.94
C PRO A 402 -2.42 9.73 -12.83
N LYS A 403 -3.68 9.35 -13.03
CA LYS A 403 -4.76 9.55 -12.04
C LYS A 403 -5.45 8.26 -11.61
N ASP A 404 -4.84 7.10 -11.82
CA ASP A 404 -5.42 5.78 -11.48
C ASP A 404 -5.90 5.72 -10.04
N ALA A 405 -5.07 6.11 -9.08
CA ALA A 405 -5.44 6.07 -7.68
C ALA A 405 -6.61 7.04 -7.38
N ALA A 406 -6.62 8.23 -7.96
CA ALA A 406 -7.69 9.20 -7.75
C ALA A 406 -9.04 8.72 -8.34
N ILE A 407 -9.00 8.07 -9.51
CA ILE A 407 -10.20 7.46 -10.14
C ILE A 407 -10.71 6.32 -9.24
N LYS A 408 -9.84 5.38 -8.87
CA LYS A 408 -10.16 4.26 -7.99
C LYS A 408 -10.77 4.73 -6.66
N ASP A 409 -10.15 5.70 -6.00
CA ASP A 409 -10.60 6.21 -4.71
C ASP A 409 -11.96 6.90 -4.81
N THR A 410 -12.20 7.62 -5.91
CA THR A 410 -13.49 8.27 -6.17
C THR A 410 -14.60 7.24 -6.37
N ILE A 411 -14.37 6.20 -7.17
CA ILE A 411 -15.33 5.10 -7.38
C ILE A 411 -15.58 4.36 -6.07
N SER A 412 -14.52 4.01 -5.33
CA SER A 412 -14.64 3.33 -4.03
C SER A 412 -15.47 4.14 -3.03
N THR A 413 -15.33 5.47 -3.03
CA THR A 413 -16.15 6.36 -2.19
C THR A 413 -17.64 6.24 -2.53
N GLN A 414 -17.99 6.15 -3.79
CA GLN A 414 -19.39 6.02 -4.20
C GLN A 414 -19.95 4.62 -3.96
N ILE A 415 -19.12 3.58 -4.09
CA ILE A 415 -19.49 2.22 -3.66
C ILE A 415 -19.82 2.21 -2.16
N ASN A 416 -18.99 2.84 -1.34
CA ASN A 416 -19.26 2.97 0.11
C ASN A 416 -20.57 3.75 0.39
N ASN A 417 -20.92 4.75 -0.44
CA ASN A 417 -22.20 5.46 -0.31
C ASN A 417 -23.40 4.53 -0.64
N MET A 418 -23.27 3.63 -1.64
CA MET A 418 -24.30 2.62 -1.89
C MET A 418 -24.48 1.69 -0.69
N GLU A 419 -23.37 1.20 -0.12
CA GLU A 419 -23.38 0.26 1.00
C GLU A 419 -23.92 0.87 2.31
N GLN A 420 -23.50 2.07 2.64
CA GLN A 420 -23.77 2.70 3.94
C GLN A 420 -25.03 3.56 3.96
N ARG A 421 -25.36 4.20 2.83
CA ARG A 421 -26.45 5.18 2.74
C ARG A 421 -27.61 4.72 1.86
N GLY A 422 -27.42 3.60 1.13
CA GLY A 422 -28.43 3.12 0.18
C GLY A 422 -28.59 4.05 -1.03
N THR A 423 -27.52 4.78 -1.41
CA THR A 423 -27.54 5.60 -2.63
C THR A 423 -27.81 4.69 -3.84
N ALA A 424 -28.71 5.09 -4.72
CA ALA A 424 -29.00 4.31 -5.94
C ALA A 424 -27.74 4.18 -6.80
N PRO A 425 -27.52 3.03 -7.46
CA PRO A 425 -26.30 2.81 -8.25
C PRO A 425 -26.09 3.86 -9.34
N ASP A 426 -27.15 4.28 -10.04
CA ASP A 426 -27.06 5.28 -11.09
C ASP A 426 -26.67 6.66 -10.55
N ASP A 427 -27.25 7.09 -9.42
CA ASP A 427 -26.91 8.35 -8.77
C ASP A 427 -25.46 8.33 -8.26
N ALA A 428 -25.01 7.20 -7.70
CA ALA A 428 -23.65 7.00 -7.21
C ALA A 428 -22.64 7.01 -8.39
N TRP A 429 -22.99 6.42 -9.53
CA TRP A 429 -22.15 6.44 -10.74
C TRP A 429 -22.04 7.84 -11.34
N GLU A 430 -23.16 8.57 -11.44
CA GLU A 430 -23.15 9.97 -11.89
C GLU A 430 -22.27 10.83 -10.99
N ALA A 431 -22.39 10.67 -9.67
CA ALA A 431 -21.54 11.38 -8.70
C ALA A 431 -20.05 11.02 -8.85
N ALA A 432 -19.74 9.73 -9.09
CA ALA A 432 -18.38 9.27 -9.35
C ALA A 432 -17.80 9.92 -10.62
N THR A 433 -18.50 9.80 -11.73
CA THR A 433 -18.04 10.32 -13.04
C THR A 433 -17.85 11.83 -13.01
N LYS A 434 -18.79 12.58 -12.42
CA LYS A 434 -18.67 14.04 -12.24
C LYS A 434 -17.49 14.45 -11.38
N ALA A 435 -17.15 13.67 -10.35
CA ALA A 435 -16.01 13.94 -9.50
C ALA A 435 -14.69 13.59 -10.20
N ILE A 436 -14.65 12.47 -10.93
CA ILE A 436 -13.47 12.05 -11.69
C ILE A 436 -13.17 13.06 -12.81
N ASP A 437 -14.18 13.50 -13.58
CA ASP A 437 -14.00 14.48 -14.65
C ASP A 437 -13.30 15.77 -14.16
N LYS A 438 -13.51 16.15 -12.89
CA LYS A 438 -12.82 17.32 -12.28
C LYS A 438 -11.36 17.03 -11.89
N VAL A 439 -11.02 15.77 -11.69
CA VAL A 439 -9.66 15.37 -11.27
C VAL A 439 -8.75 15.17 -12.48
N ILE A 440 -9.33 14.70 -13.60
CA ILE A 440 -8.58 14.38 -14.82
C ILE A 440 -8.59 15.52 -15.85
N GLY A 441 -9.57 16.44 -15.78
CA GLY A 441 -9.72 17.59 -16.68
C GLY A 441 -9.12 18.80 -16.15
#